data_cd66cffc163c4e27d32e4b5ef0157c20
#
_entry.id   cd66cffc163c4e27d32e4b5ef0157c20
#
_cell.length_a   1.000
_cell.length_b   1.000
_cell.length_c   1.000
_cell.angle_alpha   90.00
_cell.angle_beta   90.00
_cell.angle_gamma   90.00
#
_symmetry.space_group_name_H-M   'P 1'
#
loop_
_entity.id
_entity.type
_entity.pdbx_description
1 polymer ?
#
loop_
_entity_poly.entity_id
_entity_poly.type
_entity_poly.pdbx_seq_one_letter_code
_entity_poly.pdbx_strand_id
1 'polypeptide(L)'
;MRVSGDRRGPYYYPHIAGVGHSKNLYMAGTNASLNNKGMLRLVFGMGTRAVDREADDYARFIKLDDPLAPPLVEYGDEYKYSQHKVDLIDLKENRFRTVDLESLDKREMNADPMLFMEPDMAAAAHYRELGLTGVQVPDIVNFNRLLRRTKFTDDLGQIMSTLEKIYDYPVDVEYACSFNRAGEYRINLLQCRTLQTHGMGRAGVMPQVKDFFFRIKGNFMGGNVCIPVRYAVFVRAEEYLELPERQKYAVARRIGELNASLTGEGAVLIGPGRWGTTTPSLGVPVSFAEISRYTCMCEVAYSSHGMRPELSYGSHFFQDLVESQIFYAALYQGEEGCLFNDALFRSMPDRYSEFVPAGDGLEQVISVYDLGPRGGILYSEVGSQDCFLAKV
;
A
#
# COMPACT_ATOMS: atom_id res chain seq x y z
N MET A 1 -8.89 -18.40 -16.59
CA MET A 1 -8.37 -18.58 -15.24
C MET A 1 -7.54 -19.85 -15.21
N ARG A 2 -6.28 -19.79 -14.78
CA ARG A 2 -5.44 -20.99 -14.56
C ARG A 2 -5.49 -21.31 -13.07
N VAL A 3 -5.76 -22.56 -12.73
CA VAL A 3 -5.92 -23.01 -11.36
C VAL A 3 -4.99 -24.17 -11.11
N SER A 4 -4.29 -24.14 -10.00
CA SER A 4 -3.52 -25.26 -9.49
C SER A 4 -3.86 -25.47 -8.01
N GLY A 5 -3.97 -26.70 -7.57
CA GLY A 5 -4.28 -27.05 -6.20
C GLY A 5 -4.39 -28.57 -6.05
N ASP A 6 -4.93 -28.99 -4.92
CA ASP A 6 -5.18 -30.40 -4.61
C ASP A 6 -6.56 -30.57 -3.97
N ARG A 7 -7.09 -31.79 -4.06
CA ARG A 7 -8.34 -32.14 -3.37
C ARG A 7 -8.13 -32.22 -1.87
N ARG A 8 -9.00 -31.53 -1.10
CA ARG A 8 -9.01 -31.49 0.36
C ARG A 8 -10.45 -31.66 0.83
N GLY A 9 -10.80 -32.86 1.21
CA GLY A 9 -12.19 -33.18 1.51
C GLY A 9 -13.13 -32.90 0.33
N PRO A 10 -14.18 -32.09 0.52
CA PRO A 10 -15.11 -31.71 -0.53
C PRO A 10 -14.58 -30.58 -1.45
N TYR A 11 -13.41 -30.01 -1.16
CA TYR A 11 -12.89 -28.82 -1.81
C TYR A 11 -11.64 -29.08 -2.62
N TYR A 12 -11.36 -28.18 -3.57
CA TYR A 12 -10.11 -28.15 -4.36
C TYR A 12 -9.50 -26.74 -4.27
N TYR A 13 -8.27 -26.66 -3.73
CA TYR A 13 -7.52 -25.41 -3.58
C TYR A 13 -6.03 -25.68 -3.32
N PRO A 14 -5.11 -24.75 -3.60
CA PRO A 14 -3.73 -24.80 -3.13
C PRO A 14 -3.65 -24.36 -1.65
N HIS A 15 -2.58 -24.69 -0.93
CA HIS A 15 -2.37 -24.15 0.41
C HIS A 15 -2.04 -22.67 0.38
N ILE A 16 -1.27 -22.27 -0.64
CA ILE A 16 -0.87 -20.88 -0.84
C ILE A 16 -1.09 -20.53 -2.31
N ALA A 17 -1.61 -19.36 -2.55
CA ALA A 17 -1.51 -18.73 -3.84
C ALA A 17 -1.10 -17.28 -3.65
N GLY A 18 -0.65 -16.65 -4.72
CA GLY A 18 -0.24 -15.27 -4.59
C GLY A 18 0.35 -14.68 -5.86
N VAL A 19 0.80 -13.45 -5.68
CA VAL A 19 1.49 -12.65 -6.68
C VAL A 19 2.90 -12.34 -6.19
N GLY A 20 3.87 -12.42 -7.08
CA GLY A 20 5.26 -12.03 -6.81
C GLY A 20 5.72 -10.98 -7.80
N HIS A 21 6.30 -9.91 -7.30
CA HIS A 21 6.94 -8.89 -8.13
C HIS A 21 8.45 -8.98 -7.94
N SER A 22 9.22 -9.04 -9.03
CA SER A 22 10.69 -9.11 -8.96
C SER A 22 11.33 -7.82 -8.45
N LYS A 23 10.57 -6.74 -8.38
CA LYS A 23 10.94 -5.49 -7.70
C LYS A 23 9.92 -5.16 -6.61
N ASN A 24 10.41 -4.73 -5.46
CA ASN A 24 9.56 -4.22 -4.42
C ASN A 24 9.17 -2.78 -4.74
N LEU A 25 7.92 -2.58 -5.13
CA LEU A 25 7.37 -1.27 -5.49
C LEU A 25 7.10 -0.38 -4.26
N TYR A 26 7.18 -0.94 -3.05
CA TYR A 26 6.91 -0.26 -1.79
C TYR A 26 8.19 0.16 -1.05
N MET A 27 9.35 0.05 -1.70
CA MET A 27 10.59 0.57 -1.13
C MET A 27 10.75 2.04 -1.49
N ALA A 28 10.92 2.85 -0.46
CA ALA A 28 11.33 4.24 -0.57
C ALA A 28 12.65 4.44 0.17
N GLY A 29 13.45 5.39 -0.30
CA GLY A 29 14.72 5.77 0.34
C GLY A 29 15.96 5.49 -0.51
N THR A 30 17.07 6.09 -0.11
CA THR A 30 18.36 6.07 -0.82
C THR A 30 18.97 4.67 -1.00
N ASN A 31 18.54 3.69 -0.21
CA ASN A 31 18.99 2.29 -0.31
C ASN A 31 18.06 1.38 -1.14
N ALA A 32 16.96 1.92 -1.65
CA ALA A 32 15.93 1.14 -2.35
C ALA A 32 16.44 0.49 -3.65
N SER A 33 17.43 1.06 -4.31
CA SER A 33 17.94 0.57 -5.60
C SER A 33 18.96 -0.56 -5.49
N LEU A 34 19.70 -0.67 -4.38
CA LEU A 34 20.84 -1.59 -4.26
C LEU A 34 20.44 -3.01 -3.81
N ASN A 35 19.36 -3.20 -3.05
CA ASN A 35 18.94 -4.48 -2.49
C ASN A 35 17.47 -4.84 -2.77
N ASN A 36 16.86 -4.30 -3.80
CA ASN A 36 15.46 -4.58 -4.13
C ASN A 36 15.30 -6.00 -4.70
N LYS A 37 15.08 -6.98 -3.81
CA LYS A 37 14.90 -8.41 -4.17
C LYS A 37 13.46 -8.74 -4.57
N GLY A 38 12.56 -7.77 -4.54
CA GLY A 38 11.17 -8.00 -4.86
C GLY A 38 10.27 -8.23 -3.64
N MET A 39 9.04 -8.65 -3.92
CA MET A 39 7.99 -8.81 -2.92
C MET A 39 7.01 -9.90 -3.29
N LEU A 40 6.30 -10.42 -2.29
CA LEU A 40 5.23 -11.39 -2.46
C LEU A 40 3.96 -10.93 -1.76
N ARG A 41 2.81 -11.28 -2.33
CA ARG A 41 1.50 -11.27 -1.68
C ARG A 41 1.03 -12.70 -1.55
N LEU A 42 0.71 -13.13 -0.34
CA LEU A 42 0.31 -14.49 -0.02
C LEU A 42 -1.12 -14.53 0.49
N VAL A 43 -1.88 -15.50 0.00
CA VAL A 43 -3.18 -15.88 0.56
C VAL A 43 -3.24 -17.39 0.75
N PHE A 44 -4.02 -17.82 1.72
CA PHE A 44 -4.41 -19.21 1.87
C PHE A 44 -5.60 -19.51 0.96
N GLY A 45 -5.54 -20.61 0.20
CA GLY A 45 -6.55 -20.92 -0.81
C GLY A 45 -6.19 -20.42 -2.21
N MET A 46 -7.20 -20.10 -3.02
CA MET A 46 -7.00 -19.63 -4.41
C MET A 46 -6.54 -18.17 -4.46
N GLY A 47 -5.79 -17.83 -5.51
CA GLY A 47 -5.09 -16.55 -5.64
C GLY A 47 -5.99 -15.34 -5.95
N THR A 48 -7.28 -15.50 -6.13
CA THR A 48 -8.22 -14.41 -6.38
C THR A 48 -8.12 -13.30 -5.33
N ARG A 49 -8.01 -13.67 -4.05
CA ARG A 49 -7.87 -12.72 -2.94
C ARG A 49 -6.48 -12.07 -2.84
N ALA A 50 -5.49 -12.57 -3.56
CA ALA A 50 -4.19 -11.90 -3.67
C ALA A 50 -4.20 -10.78 -4.71
N VAL A 51 -5.14 -10.82 -5.66
CA VAL A 51 -5.27 -9.89 -6.80
C VAL A 51 -6.44 -8.94 -6.58
N ASP A 52 -7.62 -9.49 -6.27
CA ASP A 52 -8.84 -8.71 -6.07
C ASP A 52 -8.87 -8.18 -4.63
N ARG A 53 -9.18 -6.90 -4.50
CA ARG A 53 -9.33 -6.28 -3.19
C ARG A 53 -10.75 -6.51 -2.69
N GLU A 54 -10.83 -7.16 -1.53
CA GLU A 54 -12.08 -7.34 -0.80
C GLU A 54 -12.04 -6.47 0.46
N ALA A 55 -13.15 -5.86 0.80
CA ALA A 55 -13.26 -5.13 2.05
C ALA A 55 -13.06 -6.07 3.24
N ASP A 56 -12.26 -5.65 4.21
CA ASP A 56 -12.01 -6.37 5.47
C ASP A 56 -11.35 -7.76 5.32
N ASP A 57 -10.60 -8.00 4.22
CA ASP A 57 -9.86 -9.25 4.02
C ASP A 57 -8.51 -8.98 3.33
N TYR A 58 -7.40 -9.38 3.95
CA TYR A 58 -6.06 -8.89 3.59
C TYR A 58 -5.09 -10.02 3.28
N ALA A 59 -4.43 -9.90 2.12
CA ALA A 59 -3.31 -10.76 1.78
C ALA A 59 -2.08 -10.43 2.63
N ARG A 60 -1.29 -11.43 3.02
CA ARG A 60 -0.02 -11.22 3.70
C ARG A 60 1.04 -10.71 2.72
N PHE A 61 1.62 -9.58 3.05
CA PHE A 61 2.67 -8.92 2.31
C PHE A 61 4.05 -9.31 2.83
N ILE A 62 4.98 -9.69 1.95
CA ILE A 62 6.33 -10.14 2.30
C ILE A 62 7.34 -9.37 1.44
N LYS A 63 8.34 -8.76 2.09
CA LYS A 63 9.53 -8.21 1.43
C LYS A 63 10.58 -9.31 1.29
N LEU A 64 11.11 -9.53 0.09
CA LEU A 64 12.12 -10.58 -0.13
C LEU A 64 13.53 -10.20 0.37
N ASP A 65 13.77 -8.95 0.64
CA ASP A 65 14.98 -8.46 1.31
C ASP A 65 14.95 -8.67 2.83
N ASP A 66 13.76 -8.70 3.44
CA ASP A 66 13.52 -9.01 4.85
C ASP A 66 12.20 -9.79 5.02
N PRO A 67 12.17 -11.09 4.70
CA PRO A 67 10.94 -11.89 4.74
C PRO A 67 10.34 -12.06 6.14
N LEU A 68 11.14 -11.87 7.18
CA LEU A 68 10.72 -12.03 8.57
C LEU A 68 10.28 -10.73 9.22
N ALA A 69 10.33 -9.61 8.50
CA ALA A 69 9.82 -8.35 9.01
C ALA A 69 8.35 -8.51 9.47
N PRO A 70 8.00 -8.05 10.67
CA PRO A 70 6.62 -8.09 11.13
C PRO A 70 5.73 -7.27 10.18
N PRO A 71 4.43 -7.62 10.06
CA PRO A 71 3.49 -6.74 9.39
C PRO A 71 3.47 -5.38 10.11
N LEU A 72 3.35 -4.30 9.33
CA LEU A 72 3.26 -2.95 9.87
C LEU A 72 1.83 -2.66 10.35
N VAL A 73 1.41 -3.39 11.36
CA VAL A 73 0.11 -3.24 12.05
C VAL A 73 0.37 -2.99 13.54
N GLU A 74 -0.51 -2.25 14.19
CA GLU A 74 -0.43 -2.05 15.64
C GLU A 74 -0.64 -3.38 16.36
N TYR A 75 0.02 -3.52 17.52
CA TYR A 75 -0.13 -4.72 18.35
C TYR A 75 -1.60 -4.91 18.75
N GLY A 76 -2.15 -6.08 18.48
CA GLY A 76 -3.57 -6.41 18.73
C GLY A 76 -4.48 -6.23 17.52
N ASP A 77 -4.04 -5.58 16.45
CA ASP A 77 -4.80 -5.41 15.20
C ASP A 77 -4.47 -6.48 14.14
N GLU A 78 -3.56 -7.41 14.44
CA GLU A 78 -3.09 -8.45 13.50
C GLU A 78 -4.23 -9.31 12.94
N TYR A 79 -5.20 -9.66 13.78
CA TYR A 79 -6.39 -10.39 13.33
C TYR A 79 -7.19 -9.57 12.32
N LYS A 80 -7.53 -8.32 12.64
CA LYS A 80 -8.30 -7.42 11.78
C LYS A 80 -7.70 -7.26 10.39
N TYR A 81 -6.37 -7.25 10.27
CA TYR A 81 -5.63 -7.07 9.02
C TYR A 81 -5.05 -8.38 8.47
N SER A 82 -5.71 -9.49 8.75
CA SER A 82 -5.40 -10.80 8.18
C SER A 82 -6.50 -11.30 7.24
N GLN A 83 -6.26 -12.46 6.66
CA GLN A 83 -7.25 -13.13 5.82
C GLN A 83 -8.27 -13.88 6.68
N HIS A 84 -9.56 -13.68 6.41
CA HIS A 84 -10.68 -14.33 7.09
C HIS A 84 -11.45 -15.30 6.20
N LYS A 85 -11.40 -15.10 4.90
CA LYS A 85 -12.14 -15.89 3.92
C LYS A 85 -11.23 -16.61 2.95
N VAL A 86 -11.65 -17.76 2.48
CA VAL A 86 -10.89 -18.62 1.58
C VAL A 86 -11.69 -18.88 0.31
N ASP A 87 -11.07 -18.60 -0.82
CA ASP A 87 -11.62 -18.93 -2.13
C ASP A 87 -11.15 -20.33 -2.55
N LEU A 88 -12.10 -21.14 -3.01
CA LEU A 88 -11.89 -22.54 -3.36
C LEU A 88 -12.92 -23.01 -4.39
N ILE A 89 -12.72 -24.22 -4.93
CA ILE A 89 -13.73 -24.89 -5.75
C ILE A 89 -14.42 -25.95 -4.88
N ASP A 90 -15.75 -25.84 -4.76
CA ASP A 90 -16.59 -26.88 -4.17
C ASP A 90 -16.78 -27.98 -5.20
N LEU A 91 -16.25 -29.17 -4.90
CA LEU A 91 -16.29 -30.34 -5.82
C LEU A 91 -17.66 -31.02 -5.88
N LYS A 92 -18.53 -30.82 -4.89
CA LYS A 92 -19.89 -31.34 -4.88
C LYS A 92 -20.79 -30.48 -5.77
N GLU A 93 -20.67 -29.15 -5.64
CA GLU A 93 -21.48 -28.21 -6.39
C GLU A 93 -20.82 -27.80 -7.72
N ASN A 94 -19.57 -28.23 -7.93
CA ASN A 94 -18.75 -27.94 -9.12
C ASN A 94 -18.72 -26.45 -9.46
N ARG A 95 -18.52 -25.62 -8.44
CA ARG A 95 -18.47 -24.15 -8.58
C ARG A 95 -17.41 -23.52 -7.69
N PHE A 96 -16.98 -22.32 -8.07
CA PHE A 96 -16.19 -21.44 -7.25
C PHE A 96 -17.02 -20.98 -6.03
N ARG A 97 -16.38 -20.96 -4.87
CA ARG A 97 -17.02 -20.58 -3.61
C ARG A 97 -16.03 -19.88 -2.69
N THR A 98 -16.54 -18.90 -1.97
CA THR A 98 -15.87 -18.27 -0.84
C THR A 98 -16.44 -18.83 0.45
N VAL A 99 -15.58 -19.25 1.36
CA VAL A 99 -15.96 -19.77 2.69
C VAL A 99 -15.17 -19.04 3.79
N ASP A 100 -15.72 -18.99 4.98
CA ASP A 100 -14.98 -18.49 6.13
C ASP A 100 -13.86 -19.46 6.49
N LEU A 101 -12.66 -18.95 6.81
CA LEU A 101 -11.47 -19.72 7.14
C LEU A 101 -11.76 -20.71 8.28
N GLU A 102 -12.50 -20.27 9.30
CA GLU A 102 -12.85 -21.06 10.47
C GLU A 102 -13.76 -22.27 10.15
N SER A 103 -14.46 -22.22 9.01
CA SER A 103 -15.31 -23.32 8.55
C SER A 103 -14.54 -24.50 7.94
N LEU A 104 -13.23 -24.32 7.64
CA LEU A 104 -12.41 -25.36 7.05
C LEU A 104 -11.92 -26.36 8.07
N ASP A 105 -12.11 -27.66 7.80
CA ASP A 105 -11.53 -28.73 8.63
C ASP A 105 -10.01 -28.81 8.40
N LYS A 106 -9.25 -28.36 9.40
CA LYS A 106 -7.78 -28.38 9.35
C LYS A 106 -7.19 -29.79 9.17
N ARG A 107 -7.90 -30.83 9.57
CA ARG A 107 -7.46 -32.24 9.41
C ARG A 107 -7.42 -32.66 7.93
N GLU A 108 -8.22 -32.04 7.09
CA GLU A 108 -8.30 -32.31 5.65
C GLU A 108 -7.29 -31.53 4.83
N MET A 109 -6.52 -30.61 5.43
CA MET A 109 -5.55 -29.77 4.72
C MET A 109 -4.39 -30.57 4.12
N ASN A 110 -4.10 -31.77 4.65
CA ASN A 110 -2.98 -32.62 4.23
C ASN A 110 -1.60 -31.95 4.34
N ALA A 111 -1.47 -30.98 5.24
CA ALA A 111 -0.24 -30.29 5.63
C ALA A 111 -0.35 -29.86 7.09
N ASP A 112 0.74 -29.38 7.70
CA ASP A 112 0.70 -28.74 9.02
C ASP A 112 0.01 -27.36 8.91
N PRO A 113 -1.20 -27.17 9.47
CA PRO A 113 -1.89 -25.87 9.40
C PRO A 113 -1.09 -24.72 9.99
N MET A 114 -0.22 -25.01 10.96
CA MET A 114 0.62 -24.02 11.60
C MET A 114 1.69 -23.40 10.67
N LEU A 115 1.88 -23.95 9.47
CA LEU A 115 2.71 -23.28 8.46
C LEU A 115 2.05 -22.01 7.93
N PHE A 116 0.71 -21.97 7.94
CA PHE A 116 -0.07 -20.92 7.27
C PHE A 116 -0.71 -19.98 8.26
N MET A 117 -1.14 -20.49 9.43
CA MET A 117 -1.91 -19.74 10.41
C MET A 117 -1.51 -20.11 11.85
N GLU A 118 -1.65 -19.16 12.76
CA GLU A 118 -1.34 -19.32 14.18
C GLU A 118 -2.48 -18.73 15.01
N PRO A 119 -2.76 -19.26 16.24
CA PRO A 119 -3.76 -18.68 17.13
C PRO A 119 -3.45 -17.22 17.46
N ASP A 120 -4.49 -16.39 17.53
CA ASP A 120 -4.39 -15.00 17.96
C ASP A 120 -4.07 -14.93 19.46
N MET A 121 -2.81 -14.68 19.77
CA MET A 121 -2.32 -14.63 21.16
C MET A 121 -2.83 -13.39 21.91
N ALA A 122 -3.15 -12.30 21.21
CA ALA A 122 -3.72 -11.09 21.80
C ALA A 122 -5.17 -11.36 22.23
N ALA A 123 -5.97 -11.97 21.35
CA ALA A 123 -7.32 -12.42 21.71
C ALA A 123 -7.29 -13.46 22.84
N ALA A 124 -6.35 -14.41 22.83
CA ALA A 124 -6.20 -15.39 23.90
C ALA A 124 -5.84 -14.75 25.26
N ALA A 125 -5.03 -13.70 25.25
CA ALA A 125 -4.70 -12.94 26.45
C ALA A 125 -5.94 -12.19 26.98
N HIS A 126 -6.65 -11.52 26.09
CA HIS A 126 -7.87 -10.78 26.41
C HIS A 126 -8.98 -11.68 26.97
N TYR A 127 -9.21 -12.87 26.38
CA TYR A 127 -10.18 -13.83 26.91
C TYR A 127 -9.82 -14.32 28.31
N ARG A 128 -8.51 -14.51 28.60
CA ARG A 128 -8.05 -14.87 29.96
C ARG A 128 -8.30 -13.76 30.97
N GLU A 129 -8.06 -12.50 30.61
CA GLU A 129 -8.34 -11.34 31.46
C GLU A 129 -9.82 -11.20 31.80
N LEU A 130 -10.68 -11.52 30.85
CA LEU A 130 -12.14 -11.53 31.03
C LEU A 130 -12.65 -12.79 31.76
N GLY A 131 -11.77 -13.74 32.11
CA GLY A 131 -12.18 -15.00 32.76
C GLY A 131 -12.97 -15.95 31.85
N LEU A 132 -12.93 -15.75 30.54
CA LEU A 132 -13.63 -16.57 29.55
C LEU A 132 -12.83 -17.86 29.30
N THR A 133 -13.30 -18.97 29.85
CA THR A 133 -12.73 -20.30 29.65
C THR A 133 -13.53 -21.07 28.60
N GLY A 134 -12.81 -21.78 27.70
CA GLY A 134 -13.43 -22.60 26.66
C GLY A 134 -13.88 -21.85 25.40
N VAL A 135 -13.59 -20.57 25.29
CA VAL A 135 -13.78 -19.81 24.03
C VAL A 135 -12.69 -20.21 23.04
N GLN A 136 -13.08 -20.51 21.81
CA GLN A 136 -12.13 -20.82 20.76
C GLN A 136 -11.39 -19.53 20.36
N VAL A 137 -10.06 -19.59 20.40
CA VAL A 137 -9.21 -18.49 19.94
C VAL A 137 -9.20 -18.52 18.40
N PRO A 138 -9.46 -17.41 17.73
CA PRO A 138 -9.39 -17.35 16.26
C PRO A 138 -7.96 -17.55 15.77
N ASP A 139 -7.81 -18.00 14.52
CA ASP A 139 -6.52 -18.11 13.88
C ASP A 139 -6.24 -16.85 13.03
N ILE A 140 -4.97 -16.45 12.99
CA ILE A 140 -4.44 -15.40 12.11
C ILE A 140 -3.68 -16.07 10.98
N VAL A 141 -4.02 -15.78 9.72
CA VAL A 141 -3.24 -16.21 8.54
C VAL A 141 -2.03 -15.28 8.41
N ASN A 142 -0.88 -15.72 8.90
CA ASN A 142 0.33 -14.92 8.95
C ASN A 142 1.54 -15.52 8.23
N PHE A 143 1.51 -16.82 7.92
CA PHE A 143 2.59 -17.58 7.28
C PHE A 143 3.94 -17.53 8.03
N ASN A 144 3.98 -17.13 9.29
CA ASN A 144 5.24 -16.92 10.02
C ASN A 144 6.10 -18.19 10.10
N ARG A 145 5.49 -19.36 10.32
CA ARG A 145 6.26 -20.63 10.37
C ARG A 145 6.74 -21.05 8.99
N LEU A 146 5.97 -20.83 7.95
CA LEU A 146 6.39 -21.03 6.57
C LEU A 146 7.68 -20.26 6.28
N LEU A 147 7.67 -18.97 6.56
CA LEU A 147 8.78 -18.06 6.28
C LEU A 147 10.05 -18.42 7.07
N ARG A 148 9.89 -18.96 8.30
CA ARG A 148 11.02 -19.33 9.16
C ARG A 148 11.56 -20.72 8.91
N ARG A 149 10.75 -21.66 8.44
CA ARG A 149 11.10 -23.10 8.41
C ARG A 149 11.28 -23.67 7.01
N THR A 150 10.97 -22.91 5.99
CA THR A 150 11.08 -23.37 4.60
C THR A 150 11.95 -22.42 3.78
N LYS A 151 12.35 -22.86 2.59
CA LYS A 151 13.06 -22.04 1.60
C LYS A 151 12.10 -21.35 0.61
N PHE A 152 10.83 -21.29 0.93
CA PHE A 152 9.78 -20.82 0.02
C PHE A 152 10.06 -19.43 -0.57
N THR A 153 10.48 -18.48 0.27
CA THR A 153 10.82 -17.12 -0.17
C THR A 153 12.08 -17.07 -1.02
N ASP A 154 13.08 -17.89 -0.68
CA ASP A 154 14.32 -17.98 -1.45
C ASP A 154 14.05 -18.58 -2.83
N ASP A 155 13.27 -19.66 -2.90
CA ASP A 155 12.92 -20.34 -4.14
C ASP A 155 12.12 -19.41 -5.08
N LEU A 156 11.10 -18.69 -4.56
CA LEU A 156 10.36 -17.72 -5.36
C LEU A 156 11.24 -16.54 -5.78
N GLY A 157 12.09 -16.04 -4.90
CA GLY A 157 13.06 -15.00 -5.24
C GLY A 157 13.99 -15.43 -6.38
N GLN A 158 14.48 -16.68 -6.35
CA GLN A 158 15.31 -17.21 -7.40
C GLN A 158 14.55 -17.40 -8.73
N ILE A 159 13.32 -17.87 -8.67
CA ILE A 159 12.44 -18.00 -9.84
C ILE A 159 12.24 -16.63 -10.49
N MET A 160 11.84 -15.62 -9.72
CA MET A 160 11.59 -14.28 -10.23
C MET A 160 12.87 -13.61 -10.78
N SER A 161 14.00 -13.76 -10.10
CA SER A 161 15.28 -13.26 -10.59
C SER A 161 15.70 -13.91 -11.90
N THR A 162 15.42 -15.21 -12.07
CA THR A 162 15.70 -15.91 -13.32
C THR A 162 14.81 -15.42 -14.45
N LEU A 163 13.52 -15.25 -14.19
CA LEU A 163 12.57 -14.73 -15.16
C LEU A 163 12.90 -13.29 -15.55
N GLU A 164 13.23 -12.42 -14.58
CA GLU A 164 13.65 -11.04 -14.84
C GLU A 164 14.85 -10.97 -15.80
N LYS A 165 15.84 -11.85 -15.60
CA LYS A 165 17.01 -11.95 -16.51
C LYS A 165 16.62 -12.40 -17.92
N ILE A 166 15.67 -13.34 -18.04
CA ILE A 166 15.22 -13.84 -19.34
C ILE A 166 14.40 -12.79 -20.09
N TYR A 167 13.55 -12.08 -19.38
CA TYR A 167 12.71 -11.02 -19.96
C TYR A 167 13.48 -9.70 -20.17
N ASP A 168 14.68 -9.57 -19.60
CA ASP A 168 15.45 -8.32 -19.51
C ASP A 168 14.61 -7.15 -19.00
N TYR A 169 13.66 -7.46 -18.11
CA TYR A 169 12.70 -6.52 -17.53
C TYR A 169 12.09 -7.09 -16.24
N PRO A 170 11.74 -6.24 -15.26
CA PRO A 170 11.02 -6.69 -14.07
C PRO A 170 9.76 -7.47 -14.41
N VAL A 171 9.51 -8.52 -13.63
CA VAL A 171 8.39 -9.44 -13.87
C VAL A 171 7.39 -9.45 -12.72
N ASP A 172 6.15 -9.73 -13.09
CA ASP A 172 5.02 -10.01 -12.25
C ASP A 172 4.63 -11.48 -12.48
N VAL A 173 4.56 -12.27 -11.41
CA VAL A 173 4.25 -13.69 -11.48
C VAL A 173 3.06 -14.03 -10.61
N GLU A 174 2.15 -14.86 -11.14
CA GLU A 174 1.12 -15.51 -10.35
C GLU A 174 1.55 -16.96 -10.08
N TYR A 175 1.37 -17.40 -8.85
CA TYR A 175 1.77 -18.75 -8.44
C TYR A 175 0.77 -19.39 -7.48
N ALA A 176 0.84 -20.71 -7.42
CA ALA A 176 0.16 -21.52 -6.40
C ALA A 176 1.14 -22.52 -5.82
N CYS A 177 1.02 -22.84 -4.54
CA CYS A 177 1.88 -23.77 -3.85
C CYS A 177 1.07 -24.75 -3.00
N SER A 178 1.41 -26.02 -3.10
CA SER A 178 0.82 -27.09 -2.28
C SER A 178 1.89 -27.81 -1.49
N PHE A 179 1.58 -28.08 -0.22
CA PHE A 179 2.40 -28.79 0.73
C PHE A 179 1.87 -30.21 0.96
N ASN A 180 2.70 -31.11 1.39
CA ASN A 180 2.32 -32.39 1.93
C ASN A 180 2.59 -32.46 3.45
N ARG A 181 2.19 -33.56 4.09
CA ARG A 181 2.40 -33.77 5.54
C ARG A 181 3.85 -33.84 5.96
N ALA A 182 4.76 -34.16 5.04
CA ALA A 182 6.21 -34.15 5.30
C ALA A 182 6.83 -32.76 5.25
N GLY A 183 6.05 -31.72 4.87
CA GLY A 183 6.53 -30.35 4.71
C GLY A 183 7.19 -30.07 3.36
N GLU A 184 7.17 -31.06 2.44
CA GLU A 184 7.62 -30.84 1.07
C GLU A 184 6.56 -30.04 0.30
N TYR A 185 7.01 -29.20 -0.61
CA TYR A 185 6.10 -28.35 -1.38
C TYR A 185 6.45 -28.28 -2.86
N ARG A 186 5.46 -27.92 -3.65
CA ARG A 186 5.57 -27.70 -5.09
C ARG A 186 4.99 -26.34 -5.45
N ILE A 187 5.82 -25.51 -6.06
CA ILE A 187 5.42 -24.22 -6.63
C ILE A 187 5.01 -24.44 -8.08
N ASN A 188 3.82 -23.96 -8.45
CA ASN A 188 3.33 -23.95 -9.81
C ASN A 188 3.21 -22.47 -10.25
N LEU A 189 3.99 -22.08 -11.25
CA LEU A 189 3.82 -20.78 -11.90
C LEU A 189 2.57 -20.84 -12.79
N LEU A 190 1.65 -19.95 -12.56
CA LEU A 190 0.38 -19.86 -13.29
C LEU A 190 0.46 -18.84 -14.41
N GLN A 191 1.13 -17.74 -14.17
CA GLN A 191 1.34 -16.64 -15.11
C GLN A 191 2.68 -15.96 -14.85
N CYS A 192 3.32 -15.48 -15.90
CA CYS A 192 4.41 -14.52 -15.83
C CYS A 192 4.18 -13.47 -16.91
N ARG A 193 4.31 -12.21 -16.54
CA ARG A 193 4.24 -11.07 -17.44
C ARG A 193 5.29 -10.05 -17.03
N THR A 194 5.63 -9.14 -17.92
CA THR A 194 6.42 -7.97 -17.55
C THR A 194 5.64 -7.16 -16.54
N LEU A 195 6.32 -6.73 -15.48
CA LEU A 195 5.73 -5.91 -14.43
C LEU A 195 5.28 -4.58 -15.06
N GLN A 196 3.98 -4.43 -15.22
CA GLN A 196 3.42 -3.16 -15.71
C GLN A 196 3.43 -2.15 -14.57
N THR A 197 4.55 -1.49 -14.42
CA THR A 197 4.61 -0.28 -13.62
C THR A 197 4.42 0.88 -14.58
N HIS A 198 3.36 1.63 -14.43
CA HIS A 198 3.31 2.97 -14.98
C HIS A 198 4.53 3.69 -14.43
N GLY A 199 5.52 3.94 -15.31
CA GLY A 199 6.73 4.64 -14.91
C GLY A 199 8.03 3.86 -14.74
N MET A 200 8.11 2.53 -14.88
CA MET A 200 9.41 1.85 -15.03
C MET A 200 9.93 1.83 -16.47
N GLY A 201 9.21 2.41 -17.43
CA GLY A 201 9.72 2.73 -18.74
C GLY A 201 10.92 3.70 -18.65
N ARG A 202 11.64 3.92 -19.76
CA ARG A 202 12.66 4.96 -19.79
C ARG A 202 12.06 6.26 -19.28
N ALA A 203 12.72 6.89 -18.32
CA ALA A 203 12.36 8.24 -17.89
C ALA A 203 12.18 9.10 -19.16
N GLY A 204 11.06 9.81 -19.24
CA GLY A 204 10.89 10.82 -20.28
C GLY A 204 12.03 11.83 -20.19
N VAL A 205 12.29 12.57 -21.27
CA VAL A 205 13.26 13.65 -21.21
C VAL A 205 12.89 14.56 -20.04
N MET A 206 13.85 14.78 -19.14
CA MET A 206 13.66 15.65 -17.98
C MET A 206 13.17 17.03 -18.45
N PRO A 207 12.00 17.48 -18.02
CA PRO A 207 11.46 18.77 -18.46
C PRO A 207 12.36 19.92 -17.96
N GLN A 208 12.52 20.94 -18.80
CA GLN A 208 13.20 22.17 -18.39
C GLN A 208 12.23 23.01 -17.54
N VAL A 209 12.47 23.03 -16.24
CA VAL A 209 11.65 23.74 -15.24
C VAL A 209 12.53 24.64 -14.40
N LYS A 210 11.94 25.72 -13.86
CA LYS A 210 12.68 26.70 -13.07
C LYS A 210 12.21 26.77 -11.62
N ASP A 211 10.91 26.70 -11.40
CA ASP A 211 10.31 26.94 -10.08
C ASP A 211 9.76 25.62 -9.53
N PHE A 212 10.47 25.09 -8.53
CA PHE A 212 10.07 23.85 -7.86
C PHE A 212 9.14 24.16 -6.70
N PHE A 213 7.99 23.49 -6.67
CA PHE A 213 7.14 23.41 -5.49
C PHE A 213 7.73 22.48 -4.46
N PHE A 214 8.23 21.32 -4.94
CA PHE A 214 9.11 20.47 -4.17
C PHE A 214 10.09 19.73 -5.10
N ARG A 215 11.22 19.35 -4.53
CA ARG A 215 12.17 18.41 -5.14
C ARG A 215 12.79 17.55 -4.06
N ILE A 216 12.80 16.23 -4.27
CA ILE A 216 13.36 15.27 -3.33
C ILE A 216 14.28 14.28 -4.01
N LYS A 217 15.22 13.75 -3.22
CA LYS A 217 16.06 12.63 -3.59
C LYS A 217 15.59 11.39 -2.85
N GLY A 218 15.07 10.41 -3.56
CA GLY A 218 14.42 9.24 -2.95
C GLY A 218 13.07 9.59 -2.31
N ASN A 219 12.61 8.74 -1.41
CA ASN A 219 11.37 8.91 -0.65
C ASN A 219 10.11 9.16 -1.49
N PHE A 220 10.04 8.55 -2.68
CA PHE A 220 8.87 8.56 -3.53
C PHE A 220 8.55 7.16 -4.07
N MET A 221 7.34 6.99 -4.54
CA MET A 221 6.84 5.76 -5.13
C MET A 221 5.82 6.05 -6.23
N GLY A 222 5.85 5.23 -7.27
CA GLY A 222 5.05 5.40 -8.49
C GLY A 222 5.89 5.26 -9.77
N GLY A 223 7.20 4.95 -9.62
CA GLY A 223 8.09 4.70 -10.76
C GLY A 223 8.58 5.98 -11.45
N ASN A 224 8.97 5.86 -12.72
CA ASN A 224 9.34 6.99 -13.57
C ASN A 224 8.06 7.63 -14.13
N VAL A 225 7.80 8.86 -13.80
CA VAL A 225 6.61 9.58 -14.29
C VAL A 225 6.97 10.96 -14.84
N CYS A 226 6.15 11.43 -15.75
CA CYS A 226 6.11 12.81 -16.21
C CYS A 226 4.63 13.16 -16.43
N ILE A 227 3.97 13.62 -15.38
CA ILE A 227 2.50 13.76 -15.32
C ILE A 227 2.15 15.25 -15.19
N PRO A 228 1.26 15.78 -16.04
CA PRO A 228 0.74 17.12 -15.85
C PRO A 228 -0.16 17.19 -14.61
N VAL A 229 0.02 18.24 -13.82
CA VAL A 229 -0.76 18.52 -12.60
C VAL A 229 -1.41 19.89 -12.74
N ARG A 230 -2.73 19.95 -12.67
CA ARG A 230 -3.48 21.20 -12.79
C ARG A 230 -3.70 21.87 -11.45
N TYR A 231 -4.05 21.11 -10.44
CA TYR A 231 -4.38 21.64 -9.12
C TYR A 231 -3.50 21.07 -8.02
N ALA A 232 -3.23 21.89 -7.01
CA ALA A 232 -2.65 21.44 -5.76
C ALA A 232 -3.62 21.74 -4.61
N VAL A 233 -4.07 20.69 -3.93
CA VAL A 233 -4.82 20.78 -2.68
C VAL A 233 -3.83 20.74 -1.54
N PHE A 234 -3.77 21.78 -0.76
CA PHE A 234 -2.75 21.97 0.26
C PHE A 234 -3.40 22.15 1.64
N VAL A 235 -3.06 21.22 2.56
CA VAL A 235 -3.45 21.33 3.97
C VAL A 235 -2.31 22.02 4.73
N ARG A 236 -2.59 23.19 5.27
CA ARG A 236 -1.61 24.00 6.00
C ARG A 236 -1.36 23.39 7.37
N ALA A 237 -0.09 23.07 7.65
CA ALA A 237 0.27 22.29 8.82
C ALA A 237 -0.02 23.02 10.14
N GLU A 238 0.36 24.30 10.25
CA GLU A 238 0.19 25.08 11.48
C GLU A 238 -1.28 25.17 11.85
N GLU A 239 -2.10 25.61 10.89
CA GLU A 239 -3.53 25.80 11.08
C GLU A 239 -4.26 24.49 11.34
N TYR A 240 -3.82 23.39 10.68
CA TYR A 240 -4.35 22.04 10.91
C TYR A 240 -4.06 21.54 12.32
N LEU A 241 -2.83 21.73 12.80
CA LEU A 241 -2.41 21.24 14.12
C LEU A 241 -3.14 21.92 15.26
N GLU A 242 -3.48 23.21 15.11
CA GLU A 242 -4.25 23.99 16.07
C GLU A 242 -5.72 23.61 16.14
N LEU A 243 -6.25 22.88 15.13
CA LEU A 243 -7.65 22.49 15.13
C LEU A 243 -7.98 21.51 16.26
N PRO A 244 -9.17 21.66 16.88
CA PRO A 244 -9.75 20.61 17.73
C PRO A 244 -9.90 19.30 16.95
N GLU A 245 -9.72 18.17 17.63
CA GLU A 245 -9.72 16.83 17.01
C GLU A 245 -10.96 16.60 16.11
N ARG A 246 -12.15 17.00 16.59
CA ARG A 246 -13.39 16.88 15.81
C ARG A 246 -13.34 17.63 14.47
N GLN A 247 -12.65 18.76 14.41
CA GLN A 247 -12.53 19.55 13.17
C GLN A 247 -11.51 18.91 12.21
N LYS A 248 -10.54 18.16 12.69
CA LYS A 248 -9.60 17.41 11.85
C LYS A 248 -10.32 16.35 10.99
N TYR A 249 -11.37 15.71 11.51
CA TYR A 249 -12.24 14.85 10.69
C TYR A 249 -13.09 15.63 9.67
N ALA A 250 -13.42 16.90 9.95
CA ALA A 250 -14.08 17.74 8.95
C ALA A 250 -13.14 18.08 7.79
N VAL A 251 -11.83 18.27 8.07
CA VAL A 251 -10.80 18.42 7.02
C VAL A 251 -10.78 17.20 6.11
N ALA A 252 -10.76 15.98 6.65
CA ALA A 252 -10.77 14.75 5.86
C ALA A 252 -11.99 14.68 4.93
N ARG A 253 -13.19 14.92 5.44
CA ARG A 253 -14.42 14.94 4.62
C ARG A 253 -14.36 15.99 3.50
N ARG A 254 -13.83 17.18 3.79
CA ARG A 254 -13.68 18.23 2.80
C ARG A 254 -12.72 17.85 1.67
N ILE A 255 -11.63 17.16 2.01
CA ILE A 255 -10.71 16.60 1.02
C ILE A 255 -11.42 15.58 0.12
N GLY A 256 -12.33 14.78 0.67
CA GLY A 256 -13.17 13.88 -0.11
C GLY A 256 -14.10 14.61 -1.11
N GLU A 257 -14.68 15.72 -0.71
CA GLU A 257 -15.50 16.54 -1.61
C GLU A 257 -14.66 17.19 -2.72
N LEU A 258 -13.46 17.68 -2.40
CA LEU A 258 -12.49 18.19 -3.38
C LEU A 258 -12.01 17.08 -4.32
N ASN A 259 -11.77 15.86 -3.80
CA ASN A 259 -11.43 14.67 -4.59
C ASN A 259 -12.49 14.39 -5.67
N ALA A 260 -13.76 14.54 -5.33
CA ALA A 260 -14.85 14.38 -6.29
C ALA A 260 -14.92 15.52 -7.31
N SER A 261 -14.74 16.77 -6.87
CA SER A 261 -14.84 17.96 -7.70
C SER A 261 -13.69 18.12 -8.70
N LEU A 262 -12.48 17.65 -8.34
CA LEU A 262 -11.25 17.74 -9.15
C LEU A 262 -10.98 16.49 -9.97
N THR A 263 -11.96 15.60 -10.13
CA THR A 263 -11.80 14.34 -10.86
C THR A 263 -11.38 14.58 -12.31
N GLY A 264 -10.28 13.98 -12.74
CA GLY A 264 -9.78 14.06 -14.11
C GLY A 264 -8.91 15.29 -14.42
N GLU A 265 -8.79 16.24 -13.49
CA GLU A 265 -8.02 17.48 -13.70
C GLU A 265 -6.53 17.34 -13.36
N GLY A 266 -6.08 16.20 -12.85
CA GLY A 266 -4.71 16.02 -12.41
C GLY A 266 -4.39 16.84 -11.15
N ALA A 267 -4.89 16.39 -10.00
CA ALA A 267 -4.69 17.07 -8.72
C ALA A 267 -3.66 16.36 -7.84
N VAL A 268 -2.81 17.14 -7.18
CA VAL A 268 -1.89 16.67 -6.14
C VAL A 268 -2.42 17.09 -4.76
N LEU A 269 -2.36 16.16 -3.80
CA LEU A 269 -2.73 16.40 -2.42
C LEU A 269 -1.47 16.51 -1.56
N ILE A 270 -1.33 17.61 -0.82
CA ILE A 270 -0.14 17.89 -0.02
C ILE A 270 -0.56 18.27 1.40
N GLY A 271 0.06 17.71 2.41
CA GLY A 271 -0.25 18.11 3.78
C GLY A 271 0.56 17.39 4.86
N PRO A 272 0.30 17.74 6.13
CA PRO A 272 1.13 17.31 7.25
C PRO A 272 0.95 15.86 7.62
N GLY A 273 2.04 15.24 7.98
CA GLY A 273 2.09 13.96 8.69
C GLY A 273 1.56 12.78 7.92
N ARG A 274 1.17 11.77 8.66
CA ARG A 274 0.67 10.49 8.15
C ARG A 274 -0.81 10.60 7.77
N TRP A 275 -1.11 10.39 6.52
CA TRP A 275 -2.49 10.34 6.02
C TRP A 275 -3.11 8.95 6.23
N GLY A 276 -4.44 8.91 6.28
CA GLY A 276 -5.15 7.65 6.53
C GLY A 276 -4.97 7.10 7.95
N THR A 277 -4.48 7.93 8.86
CA THR A 277 -4.34 7.59 10.28
C THR A 277 -5.67 7.62 11.02
N THR A 278 -5.84 6.75 12.01
CA THR A 278 -6.97 6.83 12.95
C THR A 278 -6.72 7.87 14.06
N THR A 279 -5.48 8.37 14.17
CA THR A 279 -5.06 9.33 15.20
C THR A 279 -4.82 10.71 14.56
N PRO A 280 -5.77 11.66 14.66
CA PRO A 280 -5.69 12.95 13.96
C PRO A 280 -4.52 13.86 14.34
N SER A 281 -3.83 13.59 15.46
CA SER A 281 -2.60 14.29 15.84
C SER A 281 -1.37 13.83 15.04
N LEU A 282 -1.41 12.69 14.38
CA LEU A 282 -0.31 12.17 13.55
C LEU A 282 -0.41 12.60 12.09
N GLY A 283 -1.57 13.08 11.64
CA GLY A 283 -1.82 13.50 10.27
C GLY A 283 -3.31 13.56 9.94
N VAL A 284 -3.67 13.63 8.66
CA VAL A 284 -5.05 13.82 8.23
C VAL A 284 -5.80 12.48 8.17
N PRO A 285 -6.91 12.30 8.92
CA PRO A 285 -7.60 11.01 9.07
C PRO A 285 -8.54 10.72 7.88
N VAL A 286 -8.03 10.73 6.67
CA VAL A 286 -8.79 10.38 5.46
C VAL A 286 -8.94 8.88 5.32
N SER A 287 -10.05 8.44 4.75
CA SER A 287 -10.19 7.11 4.17
C SER A 287 -9.65 7.09 2.75
N PHE A 288 -9.32 5.91 2.23
CA PHE A 288 -8.87 5.78 0.85
C PHE A 288 -9.90 6.33 -0.17
N ALA A 289 -11.20 6.12 0.07
CA ALA A 289 -12.26 6.63 -0.79
C ALA A 289 -12.24 8.17 -0.93
N GLU A 290 -11.78 8.89 0.10
CA GLU A 290 -11.69 10.35 0.10
C GLU A 290 -10.52 10.89 -0.72
N ILE A 291 -9.58 10.01 -1.14
CA ILE A 291 -8.38 10.45 -1.89
C ILE A 291 -8.14 9.69 -3.19
N SER A 292 -8.97 8.72 -3.53
CA SER A 292 -8.75 7.75 -4.60
C SER A 292 -8.62 8.32 -6.02
N ARG A 293 -8.94 9.61 -6.23
CA ARG A 293 -8.91 10.27 -7.54
C ARG A 293 -7.78 11.29 -7.68
N TYR A 294 -7.00 11.52 -6.63
CA TYR A 294 -5.80 12.34 -6.75
C TYR A 294 -4.74 11.61 -7.57
N THR A 295 -3.97 12.38 -8.33
CA THR A 295 -2.85 11.87 -9.11
C THR A 295 -1.64 11.55 -8.24
N CYS A 296 -1.43 12.35 -7.20
CA CYS A 296 -0.31 12.23 -6.30
C CYS A 296 -0.72 12.64 -4.88
N MET A 297 -0.14 11.97 -3.90
CA MET A 297 -0.22 12.33 -2.50
C MET A 297 1.17 12.60 -1.94
N CYS A 298 1.34 13.76 -1.29
CA CYS A 298 2.58 14.18 -0.67
C CYS A 298 2.38 14.32 0.84
N GLU A 299 3.04 13.49 1.62
CA GLU A 299 3.14 13.63 3.07
C GLU A 299 4.33 14.51 3.43
N VAL A 300 4.11 15.51 4.27
CA VAL A 300 5.16 16.44 4.68
C VAL A 300 5.45 16.29 6.16
N ALA A 301 6.70 15.95 6.48
CA ALA A 301 7.22 15.95 7.85
C ALA A 301 7.82 17.33 8.14
N TYR A 302 7.18 18.07 9.05
CA TYR A 302 7.65 19.40 9.45
C TYR A 302 8.54 19.31 10.70
N SER A 303 9.79 19.75 10.56
CA SER A 303 10.77 19.74 11.67
C SER A 303 10.51 20.78 12.76
N SER A 304 9.78 21.87 12.43
CA SER A 304 9.55 23.02 13.31
C SER A 304 8.59 22.76 14.48
N HIS A 305 7.81 21.69 14.45
CA HIS A 305 6.75 21.43 15.44
C HIS A 305 7.02 20.22 16.35
N GLY A 306 8.26 19.73 16.39
CA GLY A 306 8.62 18.58 17.23
C GLY A 306 7.95 17.26 16.81
N MET A 307 7.16 17.27 15.74
CA MET A 307 6.56 16.10 15.15
C MET A 307 7.39 15.66 13.94
N ARG A 308 8.09 14.55 14.10
CA ARG A 308 8.45 13.71 12.94
C ARG A 308 7.33 12.67 12.82
N PRO A 309 6.23 12.96 12.13
CA PRO A 309 5.21 11.95 11.93
C PRO A 309 5.86 10.80 11.16
N GLU A 310 5.63 9.60 11.64
CA GLU A 310 5.87 8.43 10.82
C GLU A 310 4.99 8.57 9.59
N LEU A 311 5.63 8.59 8.44
CA LEU A 311 4.92 8.63 7.17
C LEU A 311 4.20 7.30 6.94
N SER A 312 3.20 7.28 6.05
CA SER A 312 2.32 6.12 5.83
C SER A 312 3.01 4.87 5.27
N TYR A 313 4.32 4.86 5.11
CA TYR A 313 5.07 3.74 4.57
C TYR A 313 4.72 2.43 5.26
N GLY A 314 4.27 1.46 4.44
CA GLY A 314 3.97 0.11 4.88
C GLY A 314 2.64 -0.07 5.61
N SER A 315 1.84 0.98 5.76
CA SER A 315 0.45 0.85 6.22
C SER A 315 -0.45 0.29 5.11
N HIS A 316 -1.62 -0.23 5.50
CA HIS A 316 -2.64 -0.66 4.51
C HIS A 316 -3.10 0.50 3.62
N PHE A 317 -3.24 1.69 4.18
CA PHE A 317 -3.55 2.90 3.41
C PHE A 317 -2.49 3.15 2.30
N PHE A 318 -1.21 2.95 2.63
CA PHE A 318 -0.14 3.06 1.66
C PHE A 318 -0.21 1.97 0.56
N GLN A 319 -0.58 0.73 0.93
CA GLN A 319 -0.82 -0.33 -0.05
C GLN A 319 -1.93 0.07 -1.02
N ASP A 320 -3.00 0.68 -0.52
CA ASP A 320 -4.11 1.18 -1.33
C ASP A 320 -3.67 2.21 -2.36
N LEU A 321 -2.79 3.14 -1.98
CA LEU A 321 -2.23 4.13 -2.89
C LEU A 321 -1.48 3.48 -4.05
N VAL A 322 -0.62 2.48 -3.72
CA VAL A 322 0.16 1.75 -4.73
C VAL A 322 -0.71 1.01 -5.70
N GLU A 323 -1.65 0.24 -5.18
CA GLU A 323 -2.54 -0.59 -6.00
C GLU A 323 -3.43 0.24 -6.93
N SER A 324 -3.78 1.44 -6.48
CA SER A 324 -4.56 2.39 -7.27
C SER A 324 -3.71 3.33 -8.13
N GLN A 325 -2.38 3.09 -8.17
CA GLN A 325 -1.43 3.87 -8.97
C GLN A 325 -1.41 5.37 -8.62
N ILE A 326 -1.75 5.73 -7.39
CA ILE A 326 -1.57 7.08 -6.89
C ILE A 326 -0.09 7.27 -6.58
N PHE A 327 0.54 8.26 -7.22
CA PHE A 327 1.93 8.58 -6.95
C PHE A 327 2.08 9.06 -5.50
N TYR A 328 3.14 8.62 -4.82
CA TYR A 328 3.39 9.00 -3.44
C TYR A 328 4.76 9.65 -3.29
N ALA A 329 4.81 10.75 -2.56
CA ALA A 329 6.05 11.42 -2.20
C ALA A 329 6.06 11.76 -0.71
N ALA A 330 7.20 11.53 -0.07
CA ALA A 330 7.44 11.87 1.32
C ALA A 330 8.48 13.00 1.41
N LEU A 331 8.07 14.13 1.94
CA LEU A 331 8.88 15.34 2.04
C LEU A 331 9.32 15.54 3.50
N TYR A 332 10.62 15.47 3.74
CA TYR A 332 11.20 15.74 5.06
C TYR A 332 11.77 17.15 5.06
N GLN A 333 10.96 18.13 5.47
CA GLN A 333 11.37 19.54 5.45
C GLN A 333 12.61 19.77 6.31
N GLY A 334 13.64 20.39 5.71
CA GLY A 334 14.90 20.70 6.39
C GLY A 334 15.95 19.58 6.32
N GLU A 335 15.65 18.42 5.73
CA GLU A 335 16.65 17.38 5.49
C GLU A 335 17.39 17.60 4.15
N GLU A 336 18.64 17.11 4.10
CA GLU A 336 19.45 17.14 2.87
C GLU A 336 18.75 16.40 1.73
N GLY A 337 18.71 17.00 0.56
CA GLY A 337 18.02 16.44 -0.61
C GLY A 337 16.53 16.67 -0.67
N CYS A 338 15.94 17.41 0.29
CA CYS A 338 14.53 17.80 0.28
C CYS A 338 14.37 19.32 0.17
N LEU A 339 13.86 19.78 -0.96
CA LEU A 339 13.37 21.15 -1.17
C LEU A 339 11.86 21.13 -1.10
N PHE A 340 11.26 21.87 -0.17
CA PHE A 340 9.83 22.13 -0.13
C PHE A 340 9.58 23.63 -0.03
N ASN A 341 8.93 24.21 -1.04
CA ASN A 341 8.72 25.65 -1.19
C ASN A 341 7.23 25.98 -0.98
N ASP A 342 6.81 25.98 0.27
CA ASP A 342 5.44 26.36 0.64
C ASP A 342 5.13 27.84 0.33
N ALA A 343 6.14 28.71 0.38
CA ALA A 343 6.01 30.12 0.03
C ALA A 343 5.57 30.30 -1.45
N LEU A 344 6.01 29.43 -2.35
CA LEU A 344 5.57 29.48 -3.74
C LEU A 344 4.08 29.16 -3.87
N PHE A 345 3.57 28.19 -3.13
CA PHE A 345 2.12 27.93 -3.07
C PHE A 345 1.37 29.14 -2.52
N ARG A 346 1.80 29.68 -1.37
CA ARG A 346 1.16 30.83 -0.70
C ARG A 346 1.19 32.12 -1.53
N SER A 347 2.06 32.22 -2.53
CA SER A 347 2.12 33.35 -3.46
C SER A 347 1.04 33.32 -4.55
N MET A 348 0.35 32.20 -4.71
CA MET A 348 -0.70 32.02 -5.71
C MET A 348 -2.09 32.32 -5.12
N PRO A 349 -3.06 32.75 -5.95
CA PRO A 349 -4.45 32.91 -5.51
C PRO A 349 -5.01 31.59 -5.00
N ASP A 350 -5.62 31.61 -3.81
CA ASP A 350 -6.36 30.47 -3.28
C ASP A 350 -7.74 30.41 -3.93
N ARG A 351 -8.08 29.27 -4.50
CA ARG A 351 -9.33 29.02 -5.21
C ARG A 351 -10.26 28.06 -4.46
N TYR A 352 -10.00 27.82 -3.18
CA TYR A 352 -10.79 26.89 -2.36
C TYR A 352 -12.29 27.16 -2.44
N SER A 353 -12.71 28.44 -2.32
CA SER A 353 -14.11 28.85 -2.37
C SER A 353 -14.84 28.63 -3.70
N GLU A 354 -14.11 28.31 -4.78
CA GLU A 354 -14.71 27.96 -6.07
C GLU A 354 -15.23 26.52 -6.11
N PHE A 355 -14.68 25.64 -5.26
CA PHE A 355 -14.99 24.20 -5.25
C PHE A 355 -15.91 23.80 -4.09
N VAL A 356 -15.99 24.61 -3.04
CA VAL A 356 -16.74 24.29 -1.83
C VAL A 356 -17.56 25.49 -1.36
N PRO A 357 -18.69 25.27 -0.68
CA PRO A 357 -19.48 26.37 -0.12
C PRO A 357 -18.66 27.22 0.83
N ALA A 358 -18.81 28.54 0.71
CA ALA A 358 -18.17 29.51 1.60
C ALA A 358 -18.68 29.40 3.05
N GLY A 359 -17.79 29.67 4.02
CA GLY A 359 -18.15 29.78 5.43
C GLY A 359 -18.14 28.46 6.20
N ASP A 360 -17.42 27.42 5.72
CA ASP A 360 -17.25 26.18 6.45
C ASP A 360 -16.18 26.24 7.57
N GLY A 361 -15.45 27.37 7.64
CA GLY A 361 -14.40 27.62 8.63
C GLY A 361 -13.08 26.86 8.35
N LEU A 362 -12.94 26.20 7.20
CA LEU A 362 -11.74 25.47 6.79
C LEU A 362 -10.90 26.22 5.74
N GLU A 363 -11.31 27.40 5.31
CA GLU A 363 -10.62 28.23 4.32
C GLU A 363 -9.21 28.64 4.76
N GLN A 364 -8.97 28.65 6.08
CA GLN A 364 -7.64 28.94 6.64
C GLN A 364 -6.75 27.68 6.69
N VAL A 365 -7.35 26.49 6.62
CA VAL A 365 -6.66 25.21 6.79
C VAL A 365 -6.39 24.53 5.45
N ILE A 366 -7.34 24.61 4.52
CA ILE A 366 -7.23 24.00 3.19
C ILE A 366 -7.17 25.09 2.14
N SER A 367 -6.25 24.95 1.20
CA SER A 367 -6.14 25.79 0.02
C SER A 367 -6.18 24.96 -1.25
N VAL A 368 -6.73 25.53 -2.32
CA VAL A 368 -6.68 24.96 -3.66
C VAL A 368 -5.97 25.93 -4.59
N TYR A 369 -4.85 25.52 -5.13
CA TYR A 369 -4.06 26.32 -6.03
C TYR A 369 -4.16 25.80 -7.47
N ASP A 370 -4.48 26.68 -8.41
CA ASP A 370 -4.43 26.42 -9.84
C ASP A 370 -3.01 26.70 -10.34
N LEU A 371 -2.30 25.67 -10.78
CA LEU A 371 -0.92 25.77 -11.24
C LEU A 371 -0.79 26.44 -12.63
N GLY A 372 -1.92 26.87 -13.21
CA GLY A 372 -2.00 27.65 -14.43
C GLY A 372 -2.33 26.83 -15.68
N PRO A 373 -2.50 27.50 -16.85
CA PRO A 373 -2.93 26.86 -18.10
C PRO A 373 -1.96 25.79 -18.63
N ARG A 374 -0.67 25.94 -18.33
CA ARG A 374 0.36 24.93 -18.61
C ARG A 374 0.51 23.93 -17.47
N GLY A 375 -0.08 24.23 -16.30
CA GLY A 375 -0.04 23.39 -15.10
C GLY A 375 1.33 23.33 -14.45
N GLY A 376 1.45 22.35 -13.54
CA GLY A 376 2.70 21.86 -13.04
C GLY A 376 3.07 20.52 -13.72
N ILE A 377 4.31 20.13 -13.57
CA ILE A 377 4.75 18.77 -13.94
C ILE A 377 5.25 18.05 -12.69
N LEU A 378 4.65 16.88 -12.43
CA LEU A 378 5.20 15.90 -11.52
C LEU A 378 6.14 14.99 -12.33
N TYR A 379 7.42 15.03 -12.00
CA TYR A 379 8.45 14.22 -12.63
C TYR A 379 9.13 13.35 -11.59
N SER A 380 9.42 12.11 -11.96
CA SER A 380 10.30 11.25 -11.19
C SER A 380 11.13 10.34 -12.07
N GLU A 381 12.33 10.03 -11.60
CA GLU A 381 13.25 9.09 -12.22
C GLU A 381 13.87 8.19 -11.14
N VAL A 382 13.56 6.91 -11.21
CA VAL A 382 14.03 5.93 -10.23
C VAL A 382 15.53 5.72 -10.29
N GLY A 383 16.13 5.78 -11.48
CA GLY A 383 17.57 5.59 -11.65
C GLY A 383 18.42 6.67 -10.98
N SER A 384 18.04 7.93 -11.10
CA SER A 384 18.69 9.08 -10.44
C SER A 384 18.13 9.38 -9.05
N GLN A 385 17.08 8.67 -8.64
CA GLN A 385 16.33 8.92 -7.40
C GLN A 385 15.76 10.35 -7.30
N ASP A 386 15.49 10.99 -8.42
CA ASP A 386 15.02 12.37 -8.48
C ASP A 386 13.50 12.42 -8.63
N CYS A 387 12.84 13.25 -7.84
CA CYS A 387 11.41 13.50 -7.96
C CYS A 387 11.10 14.96 -7.64
N PHE A 388 10.25 15.59 -8.46
CA PHE A 388 9.83 16.96 -8.23
C PHE A 388 8.43 17.27 -8.77
N LEU A 389 7.80 18.27 -8.18
CA LEU A 389 6.69 19.02 -8.75
C LEU A 389 7.18 20.44 -9.05
N ALA A 390 7.06 20.86 -10.28
CA ALA A 390 7.54 22.16 -10.73
C ALA A 390 6.56 22.84 -11.69
N LYS A 391 6.64 24.16 -11.77
CA LYS A 391 5.87 24.96 -12.71
C LYS A 391 6.49 24.89 -14.12
N VAL A 392 5.62 24.76 -15.13
CA VAL A 392 6.02 24.71 -16.55
C VAL A 392 6.02 26.10 -17.17
#